data_f1a8d8cf7b2e0ff6a57c8d553bc8c739
#
_entry.id   f1a8d8cf7b2e0ff6a57c8d553bc8c739
#
_cell.length_a   1.000
_cell.length_b   1.000
_cell.length_c   1.000
_cell.angle_alpha   90.00
_cell.angle_beta   90.00
_cell.angle_gamma   90.00
#
_symmetry.space_group_name_H-M   'P 1'
#
loop_
_entity.id
_entity.type
_entity.pdbx_description
1 polymer ?
#
loop_
_entity_poly.entity_id
_entity_poly.type
_entity_poly.pdbx_seq_one_letter_code
_entity_poly.pdbx_strand_id
1 'polypeptide(L)'
;YGGLQGLNKAETAAKYGDEQVHIWRRSFDVPPPAIDKTSEHYPANDRRYQEVPAAEMPVGESLKDTIARVLPYWDSNIAPELRRGKNVLIAAHGNSLRALIKYLLNISDEKILELNLPTGTPLIFDLDDKLNIVSAPELF
;
A
#
# COMPACT_ATOMS: atom_id res chain seq x y z
N TYR A 1 8.19 -3.10 -2.97
CA TYR A 1 8.76 -4.46 -2.86
C TYR A 1 10.26 -4.46 -2.57
N GLY A 2 10.94 -3.30 -2.57
CA GLY A 2 12.36 -3.21 -2.27
C GLY A 2 13.21 -4.11 -3.15
N GLY A 3 14.17 -4.80 -2.56
CA GLY A 3 15.05 -5.74 -3.24
C GLY A 3 14.38 -7.02 -3.76
N LEU A 4 13.08 -7.20 -3.50
CA LEU A 4 12.28 -8.30 -4.04
C LEU A 4 11.59 -7.93 -5.36
N GLN A 5 11.72 -6.68 -5.81
CA GLN A 5 11.14 -6.22 -7.06
C GLN A 5 11.68 -7.04 -8.24
N GLY A 6 10.78 -7.50 -9.11
CA GLY A 6 11.11 -8.32 -10.26
C GLY A 6 11.20 -9.82 -9.99
N LEU A 7 11.26 -10.26 -8.73
CA LEU A 7 11.26 -11.67 -8.37
C LEU A 7 9.83 -12.22 -8.25
N ASN A 8 9.60 -13.43 -8.75
CA ASN A 8 8.37 -14.15 -8.47
C ASN A 8 8.43 -14.84 -7.09
N LYS A 9 7.29 -15.39 -6.62
CA LYS A 9 7.19 -16.02 -5.30
C LYS A 9 8.17 -17.19 -5.10
N ALA A 10 8.31 -18.04 -6.11
CA ALA A 10 9.17 -19.22 -6.04
C ALA A 10 10.65 -18.84 -5.99
N GLU A 11 11.06 -17.88 -6.81
CA GLU A 11 12.43 -17.35 -6.81
C GLU A 11 12.77 -16.68 -5.49
N THR A 12 11.84 -15.92 -4.91
CA THR A 12 12.03 -15.27 -3.62
C THR A 12 12.19 -16.33 -2.50
N ALA A 13 11.31 -17.35 -2.48
CA ALA A 13 11.40 -18.43 -1.51
C ALA A 13 12.69 -19.25 -1.66
N ALA A 14 13.12 -19.53 -2.88
CA ALA A 14 14.38 -20.25 -3.14
C ALA A 14 15.62 -19.45 -2.65
N LYS A 15 15.57 -18.11 -2.75
CA LYS A 15 16.68 -17.25 -2.36
C LYS A 15 16.74 -16.95 -0.86
N TYR A 16 15.60 -16.77 -0.22
CA TYR A 16 15.53 -16.26 1.16
C TYR A 16 14.88 -17.24 2.15
N GLY A 17 14.32 -18.34 1.69
CA GLY A 17 13.56 -19.30 2.48
C GLY A 17 12.09 -18.91 2.65
N ASP A 18 11.20 -19.92 2.77
CA ASP A 18 9.75 -19.72 2.88
C ASP A 18 9.34 -18.93 4.12
N GLU A 19 9.99 -19.17 5.25
CA GLU A 19 9.73 -18.49 6.52
C GLU A 19 9.97 -16.99 6.41
N GLN A 20 11.12 -16.58 5.86
CA GLN A 20 11.46 -15.18 5.69
C GLN A 20 10.52 -14.48 4.69
N VAL A 21 10.14 -15.16 3.60
CA VAL A 21 9.18 -14.64 2.63
C VAL A 21 7.81 -14.48 3.28
N HIS A 22 7.41 -15.43 4.13
CA HIS A 22 6.16 -15.33 4.88
C HIS A 22 6.15 -14.11 5.81
N ILE A 23 7.24 -13.84 6.54
CA ILE A 23 7.40 -12.65 7.39
C ILE A 23 7.21 -11.37 6.56
N TRP A 24 7.92 -11.19 5.45
CA TRP A 24 7.78 -9.99 4.62
C TRP A 24 6.39 -9.80 4.03
N ARG A 25 5.66 -10.88 3.78
CA ARG A 25 4.30 -10.84 3.21
C ARG A 25 3.20 -10.65 4.24
N ARG A 26 3.45 -11.09 5.46
CA ARG A 26 2.46 -11.18 6.54
C ARG A 26 2.82 -10.35 7.77
N SER A 27 3.90 -9.60 7.74
CA SER A 27 4.23 -8.63 8.77
C SER A 27 3.62 -7.26 8.45
N PHE A 28 3.20 -6.56 9.49
CA PHE A 28 2.73 -5.19 9.38
C PHE A 28 3.88 -4.19 9.23
N ASP A 29 4.97 -4.37 9.98
CA ASP A 29 6.04 -3.40 10.16
C ASP A 29 7.44 -3.86 9.74
N VAL A 30 7.59 -5.10 9.27
CA VAL A 30 8.88 -5.59 8.73
C VAL A 30 8.95 -5.28 7.23
N PRO A 31 9.83 -4.34 6.81
CA PRO A 31 10.00 -4.04 5.39
C PRO A 31 10.77 -5.17 4.67
N PRO A 32 10.58 -5.29 3.34
CA PRO A 32 11.47 -6.13 2.54
C PRO A 32 12.90 -5.56 2.55
N PRO A 33 13.93 -6.33 2.12
CA PRO A 33 15.25 -5.80 1.99
C PRO A 33 15.27 -4.59 1.04
N ALA A 34 16.12 -3.61 1.33
CA ALA A 34 16.23 -2.42 0.49
C ALA A 34 16.67 -2.79 -0.94
N ILE A 35 16.10 -2.12 -1.93
CA ILE A 35 16.54 -2.26 -3.31
C ILE A 35 17.92 -1.60 -3.48
N ASP A 36 18.81 -2.25 -4.24
CA ASP A 36 20.05 -1.64 -4.63
C ASP A 36 19.80 -0.49 -5.62
N LYS A 37 20.45 0.65 -5.39
CA LYS A 37 20.30 1.84 -6.25
C LYS A 37 20.85 1.63 -7.66
N THR A 38 21.66 0.60 -7.87
CA THR A 38 22.16 0.19 -9.19
C THR A 38 21.20 -0.75 -9.94
N SER A 39 20.14 -1.23 -9.28
CA SER A 39 19.14 -2.10 -9.88
C SER A 39 18.36 -1.36 -10.98
N GLU A 40 18.07 -2.06 -12.07
CA GLU A 40 17.16 -1.54 -13.11
C GLU A 40 15.74 -1.24 -12.59
N HIS A 41 15.35 -1.90 -11.49
CA HIS A 41 14.06 -1.71 -10.84
C HIS A 41 14.08 -0.60 -9.79
N TYR A 42 15.21 0.09 -9.58
CA TYR A 42 15.26 1.20 -8.64
C TYR A 42 14.38 2.36 -9.15
N PRO A 43 13.41 2.86 -8.35
CA PRO A 43 12.42 3.82 -8.82
C PRO A 43 13.01 5.09 -9.43
N ALA A 44 14.18 5.56 -8.97
CA ALA A 44 14.82 6.75 -9.54
C ALA A 44 15.27 6.57 -11.01
N ASN A 45 15.37 5.33 -11.50
CA ASN A 45 15.70 5.04 -12.89
C ASN A 45 14.44 5.08 -13.79
N ASP A 46 13.24 5.17 -13.22
CA ASP A 46 11.99 5.25 -13.96
C ASP A 46 11.64 6.71 -14.25
N ARG A 47 11.40 7.03 -15.52
CA ARG A 47 11.03 8.38 -15.97
C ARG A 47 9.81 8.98 -15.26
N ARG A 48 8.92 8.14 -14.74
CA ARG A 48 7.70 8.57 -14.03
C ARG A 48 8.02 9.26 -12.70
N TYR A 49 9.19 9.03 -12.14
CA TYR A 49 9.61 9.51 -10.82
C TYR A 49 10.80 10.47 -10.88
N GLN A 50 11.18 10.95 -12.06
CA GLN A 50 12.36 11.85 -12.22
C GLN A 50 12.25 13.15 -11.46
N GLU A 51 11.03 13.62 -11.21
CA GLU A 51 10.77 14.85 -10.44
C GLU A 51 10.71 14.61 -8.93
N VAL A 52 10.77 13.35 -8.48
CA VAL A 52 10.75 13.00 -7.05
C VAL A 52 12.17 13.12 -6.49
N PRO A 53 12.37 13.91 -5.41
CA PRO A 53 13.68 14.00 -4.78
C PRO A 53 14.22 12.63 -4.36
N ALA A 54 15.52 12.38 -4.57
CA ALA A 54 16.15 11.11 -4.26
C ALA A 54 16.00 10.70 -2.78
N ALA A 55 15.89 11.67 -1.87
CA ALA A 55 15.67 11.44 -0.44
C ALA A 55 14.26 10.92 -0.12
N GLU A 56 13.29 11.19 -0.99
CA GLU A 56 11.90 10.75 -0.85
C GLU A 56 11.62 9.43 -1.58
N MET A 57 12.61 8.91 -2.31
CA MET A 57 12.48 7.69 -3.09
C MET A 57 12.50 6.47 -2.18
N PRO A 58 11.40 5.67 -2.09
CA PRO A 58 11.39 4.50 -1.23
C PRO A 58 12.32 3.41 -1.78
N VAL A 59 13.09 2.81 -0.90
CA VAL A 59 13.96 1.67 -1.20
C VAL A 59 13.35 0.32 -0.80
N GLY A 60 12.29 0.37 -0.02
CA GLY A 60 11.51 -0.77 0.46
C GLY A 60 10.58 -0.29 1.56
N GLU A 61 9.32 -0.70 1.54
CA GLU A 61 8.30 -0.26 2.50
C GLU A 61 7.59 -1.46 3.10
N SER A 62 7.40 -1.43 4.43
CA SER A 62 6.39 -2.23 5.12
C SER A 62 4.99 -1.64 4.88
N LEU A 63 3.94 -2.35 5.29
CA LEU A 63 2.59 -1.78 5.24
C LEU A 63 2.46 -0.54 6.14
N LYS A 64 3.12 -0.53 7.28
CA LYS A 64 3.21 0.62 8.19
C LYS A 64 3.81 1.86 7.51
N ASP A 65 4.91 1.68 6.78
CA ASP A 65 5.54 2.76 6.02
C ASP A 65 4.62 3.26 4.89
N THR A 66 3.95 2.34 4.22
CA THR A 66 2.95 2.66 3.18
C THR A 66 1.81 3.49 3.75
N ILE A 67 1.30 3.16 4.93
CA ILE A 67 0.25 3.95 5.62
C ILE A 67 0.75 5.37 5.89
N ALA A 68 1.95 5.51 6.46
CA ALA A 68 2.53 6.81 6.78
C ALA A 68 2.67 7.72 5.54
N ARG A 69 2.87 7.13 4.36
CA ARG A 69 2.98 7.84 3.09
C ARG A 69 1.63 8.13 2.43
N VAL A 70 0.65 7.25 2.59
CA VAL A 70 -0.68 7.36 1.97
C VAL A 70 -1.57 8.37 2.71
N LEU A 71 -1.56 8.37 4.04
CA LEU A 71 -2.47 9.20 4.82
C LEU A 71 -2.32 10.72 4.60
N PRO A 72 -1.12 11.30 4.47
CA PRO A 72 -1.01 12.72 4.12
C PRO A 72 -1.68 13.08 2.79
N TYR A 73 -1.61 12.18 1.80
CA TYR A 73 -2.29 12.37 0.52
C TYR A 73 -3.82 12.25 0.64
N TRP A 74 -4.30 11.31 1.45
CA TRP A 74 -5.70 11.22 1.80
C TRP A 74 -6.22 12.53 2.39
N ASP A 75 -5.55 13.06 3.41
CA ASP A 75 -5.97 14.26 4.13
C ASP A 75 -5.94 15.51 3.26
N SER A 76 -4.92 15.67 2.41
CA SER A 76 -4.70 16.88 1.63
C SER A 76 -5.39 16.89 0.27
N ASN A 77 -5.67 15.72 -0.33
CA ASN A 77 -6.17 15.64 -1.70
C ASN A 77 -7.51 14.90 -1.82
N ILE A 78 -7.69 13.77 -1.14
CA ILE A 78 -8.89 12.93 -1.31
C ILE A 78 -10.03 13.40 -0.39
N ALA A 79 -9.78 13.52 0.89
CA ALA A 79 -10.79 13.89 1.88
C ALA A 79 -11.46 15.25 1.57
N PRO A 80 -10.77 16.31 1.11
CA PRO A 80 -11.40 17.55 0.71
C PRO A 80 -12.38 17.40 -0.44
N GLU A 81 -12.12 16.55 -1.42
CA GLU A 81 -13.01 16.31 -2.55
C GLU A 81 -14.26 15.55 -2.12
N LEU A 82 -14.13 14.59 -1.22
CA LEU A 82 -15.29 13.90 -0.61
C LEU A 82 -16.17 14.85 0.19
N ARG A 83 -15.57 15.76 0.99
CA ARG A 83 -16.33 16.78 1.74
C ARG A 83 -17.07 17.77 0.85
N ARG A 84 -16.64 17.92 -0.40
CA ARG A 84 -17.36 18.70 -1.43
C ARG A 84 -18.49 17.92 -2.09
N GLY A 85 -18.79 16.72 -1.62
CA GLY A 85 -19.83 15.84 -2.15
C GLY A 85 -19.48 15.13 -3.45
N LYS A 86 -18.20 15.03 -3.78
CA LYS A 86 -17.75 14.31 -4.98
C LYS A 86 -17.63 12.82 -4.73
N ASN A 87 -17.95 12.02 -5.74
CA ASN A 87 -17.58 10.63 -5.81
C ASN A 87 -16.12 10.53 -6.27
N VAL A 88 -15.29 9.84 -5.50
CA VAL A 88 -13.86 9.69 -5.77
C VAL A 88 -13.55 8.24 -6.10
N LEU A 89 -12.94 8.00 -7.25
CA LEU A 89 -12.39 6.70 -7.63
C LEU A 89 -10.90 6.65 -7.32
N ILE A 90 -10.48 5.65 -6.55
CA ILE A 90 -9.08 5.41 -6.21
C ILE A 90 -8.63 4.12 -6.90
N ALA A 91 -7.78 4.24 -7.91
CA ALA A 91 -7.11 3.12 -8.55
C ALA A 91 -5.64 3.11 -8.11
N ALA A 92 -5.24 2.10 -7.34
CA ALA A 92 -3.91 2.05 -6.74
C ALA A 92 -3.41 0.62 -6.53
N HIS A 93 -2.16 0.49 -6.13
CA HIS A 93 -1.56 -0.79 -5.76
C HIS A 93 -2.25 -1.39 -4.52
N GLY A 94 -2.34 -2.72 -4.46
CA GLY A 94 -3.02 -3.43 -3.36
C GLY A 94 -2.56 -3.02 -1.97
N ASN A 95 -1.26 -2.80 -1.74
CA ASN A 95 -0.76 -2.36 -0.43
C ASN A 95 -1.19 -0.92 -0.09
N SER A 96 -1.25 -0.02 -1.06
CA SER A 96 -1.77 1.34 -0.85
C SER A 96 -3.26 1.33 -0.52
N LEU A 97 -4.03 0.48 -1.20
CA LEU A 97 -5.46 0.28 -0.89
C LEU A 97 -5.67 -0.35 0.48
N ARG A 98 -4.88 -1.36 0.85
CA ARG A 98 -4.93 -1.98 2.19
C ARG A 98 -4.59 -0.97 3.29
N ALA A 99 -3.62 -0.09 3.06
CA ALA A 99 -3.26 0.99 3.96
C ALA A 99 -4.45 1.93 4.22
N LEU A 100 -5.13 2.36 3.16
CA LEU A 100 -6.28 3.24 3.24
C LEU A 100 -7.49 2.55 3.89
N ILE A 101 -7.78 1.32 3.52
CA ILE A 101 -8.88 0.52 4.10
C ILE A 101 -8.65 0.29 5.60
N LYS A 102 -7.42 -0.04 6.00
CA LYS A 102 -7.05 -0.17 7.42
C LYS A 102 -7.39 1.10 8.20
N TYR A 103 -7.06 2.25 7.64
CA TYR A 103 -7.37 3.55 8.27
C TYR A 103 -8.88 3.79 8.33
N LEU A 104 -9.60 3.64 7.23
CA LEU A 104 -11.03 3.93 7.14
C LEU A 104 -11.87 3.04 8.06
N LEU A 105 -11.54 1.77 8.16
CA LEU A 105 -12.29 0.78 8.95
C LEU A 105 -11.66 0.50 10.32
N ASN A 106 -10.61 1.21 10.69
CA ASN A 106 -9.88 1.02 11.95
C ASN A 106 -9.50 -0.46 12.20
N ILE A 107 -9.01 -1.14 11.17
CA ILE A 107 -8.61 -2.55 11.25
C ILE A 107 -7.32 -2.67 12.07
N SER A 108 -7.23 -3.68 12.95
CA SER A 108 -6.02 -3.91 13.75
C SER A 108 -4.81 -4.33 12.88
N ASP A 109 -3.62 -4.23 13.47
CA ASP A 109 -2.36 -4.60 12.78
C ASP A 109 -2.32 -6.09 12.44
N GLU A 110 -2.92 -6.93 13.29
CA GLU A 110 -3.03 -8.37 13.07
C GLU A 110 -4.07 -8.67 11.99
N LYS A 111 -5.25 -8.04 12.07
CA LYS A 111 -6.37 -8.35 11.17
C LYS A 111 -6.11 -7.90 9.74
N ILE A 112 -5.39 -6.79 9.53
CA ILE A 112 -5.05 -6.31 8.19
C ILE A 112 -4.21 -7.32 7.38
N LEU A 113 -3.51 -8.23 8.04
CA LEU A 113 -2.70 -9.25 7.39
C LEU A 113 -3.55 -10.31 6.67
N GLU A 114 -4.79 -10.49 7.10
CA GLU A 114 -5.74 -11.40 6.47
C GLU A 114 -6.42 -10.79 5.23
N LEU A 115 -6.42 -9.46 5.11
CA LEU A 115 -7.10 -8.77 4.03
C LEU A 115 -6.42 -9.05 2.68
N ASN A 116 -7.17 -9.65 1.79
CA ASN A 116 -6.78 -9.87 0.40
C ASN A 116 -7.73 -9.10 -0.52
N LEU A 117 -7.19 -8.28 -1.40
CA LEU A 117 -7.97 -7.48 -2.33
C LEU A 117 -7.88 -8.10 -3.73
N PRO A 118 -8.98 -8.56 -4.29
CA PRO A 118 -9.00 -9.08 -5.66
C PRO A 118 -8.77 -7.95 -6.67
N THR A 119 -8.00 -8.23 -7.70
CA THR A 119 -7.78 -7.30 -8.80
C THR A 119 -9.04 -7.13 -9.63
N GLY A 120 -9.36 -5.89 -10.02
CA GLY A 120 -10.49 -5.59 -10.90
C GLY A 120 -11.87 -5.63 -10.23
N THR A 121 -11.94 -5.83 -8.91
CA THR A 121 -13.18 -5.79 -8.15
C THR A 121 -13.30 -4.43 -7.47
N PRO A 122 -14.30 -3.59 -7.81
CA PRO A 122 -14.51 -2.32 -7.12
C PRO A 122 -15.03 -2.55 -5.71
N LEU A 123 -14.48 -1.81 -4.76
CA LEU A 123 -14.94 -1.75 -3.37
C LEU A 123 -15.60 -0.39 -3.15
N ILE A 124 -16.86 -0.39 -2.74
CA ILE A 124 -17.64 0.84 -2.57
C ILE A 124 -17.77 1.13 -1.09
N PHE A 125 -17.42 2.36 -0.71
CA PHE A 125 -17.55 2.90 0.64
C PHE A 125 -18.44 4.14 0.59
N ASP A 126 -19.49 4.16 1.40
CA ASP A 126 -20.28 5.35 1.59
C ASP A 126 -19.84 6.05 2.88
N LEU A 127 -19.67 7.36 2.78
CA LEU A 127 -19.17 8.21 3.87
C LEU A 127 -20.18 9.35 4.13
N ASP A 128 -20.31 9.73 5.40
CA ASP A 128 -21.08 10.93 5.76
C ASP A 128 -20.24 12.22 5.55
N ASP A 129 -20.82 13.37 5.83
CA ASP A 129 -20.18 14.69 5.68
C ASP A 129 -18.94 14.86 6.58
N LYS A 130 -18.80 14.04 7.62
CA LYS A 130 -17.65 13.99 8.53
C LYS A 130 -16.64 12.93 8.13
N LEU A 131 -16.87 12.23 7.01
CA LEU A 131 -16.07 11.11 6.50
C LEU A 131 -16.11 9.86 7.40
N ASN A 132 -17.16 9.70 8.21
CA ASN A 132 -17.39 8.43 8.87
C ASN A 132 -18.00 7.42 7.89
N ILE A 133 -17.67 6.16 8.06
CA ILE A 133 -18.21 5.08 7.23
C ILE A 133 -19.71 4.90 7.54
N VAL A 134 -20.54 5.05 6.52
CA VAL A 134 -21.97 4.73 6.55
C VAL A 134 -22.19 3.31 6.07
N SER A 135 -21.53 2.93 4.97
CA SER A 135 -21.51 1.54 4.49
C SER A 135 -20.15 1.18 3.93
N ALA A 136 -19.80 -0.09 4.01
CA ALA A 136 -18.56 -0.65 3.50
C ALA A 136 -18.80 -2.08 2.98
N PRO A 137 -17.97 -2.57 2.05
CA PRO A 137 -18.05 -3.96 1.61
C PRO A 137 -17.65 -4.93 2.72
N GLU A 138 -18.18 -6.13 2.68
CA GLU A 138 -17.70 -7.25 3.52
C GLU A 138 -16.31 -7.67 3.01
N LEU A 139 -15.31 -7.64 3.90
CA LEU A 139 -13.89 -7.84 3.54
C LEU A 139 -13.26 -9.09 4.15
N PHE A 140 -13.94 -9.76 5.11
CA PHE A 140 -13.42 -10.91 5.86
C PHE A 140 -14.44 -12.03 5.93
#